data_48fb8d7aac9007315b6baec75163566e
#
_entry.id   48fb8d7aac9007315b6baec75163566e
#
_cell.length_a   1.000
_cell.length_b   1.000
_cell.length_c   1.000
_cell.angle_alpha   90.00
_cell.angle_beta   90.00
_cell.angle_gamma   90.00
#
_symmetry.space_group_name_H-M   'P 1'
#
loop_
_entity.id
_entity.type
_entity.pdbx_description
1 polymer ?
#
loop_
_entity_poly.entity_id
_entity_poly.type
_entity_poly.pdbx_seq_one_letter_code
_entity_poly.pdbx_strand_id
1 'polypeptide(L)'
;MTAVVEVSHLSKHFGSVKAVTDVSFTLAENKIYGLLGRNGAGKTTLMQLLTGQEFASSGEIRLFGEHPVENASVLERTAFIKESQRYPDDFRVKHVFRTARWFFPNWDQAFAEQLIGEFRVPMTRRMKKLSRGQQSAVGVIVGLASRAPLTFFDEPYLGLDAVARQLFYDRLLADYAEHPRTVILSTHLIDEVSNLLEHVLVIDDGRLIIDQSAEELRGAATDVTGSRAAVDAFTVGRTVLHRTAIGGLATATVSELDKAGRDAAVAAGLELGPVSLQTLIVRLTTTDAASAESAEVQINTAKIESEARA
;
A
#
# COMPACT_ATOMS: atom_id res chain seq x y z
N MET A 1 7.71 19.82 6.95
CA MET A 1 7.16 19.10 5.78
C MET A 1 5.70 19.47 5.69
N THR A 2 5.22 19.86 4.52
CA THR A 2 3.82 20.25 4.31
C THR A 2 2.96 18.98 4.19
N ALA A 3 1.85 18.95 4.90
CA ALA A 3 0.88 17.85 4.78
C ALA A 3 0.12 17.97 3.43
N VAL A 4 0.03 16.90 2.67
CA VAL A 4 -0.73 16.84 1.42
C VAL A 4 -2.03 16.07 1.57
N VAL A 5 -2.08 15.10 2.47
CA VAL A 5 -3.27 14.36 2.86
C VAL A 5 -3.38 14.38 4.37
N GLU A 6 -4.53 14.77 4.89
CA GLU A 6 -4.86 14.72 6.30
C GLU A 6 -6.19 13.99 6.46
N VAL A 7 -6.20 12.99 7.30
CA VAL A 7 -7.38 12.15 7.58
C VAL A 7 -7.56 12.06 9.09
N SER A 8 -8.76 12.36 9.56
CA SER A 8 -9.09 12.35 11.00
C SER A 8 -10.38 11.58 11.26
N HIS A 9 -10.26 10.49 12.03
CA HIS A 9 -11.38 9.66 12.50
C HIS A 9 -12.33 9.20 11.38
N LEU A 10 -11.75 8.91 10.19
CA LEU A 10 -12.51 8.61 8.99
C LEU A 10 -13.18 7.25 9.08
N SER A 11 -14.49 7.22 8.82
CA SER A 11 -15.25 5.98 8.74
C SER A 11 -16.17 5.95 7.52
N LYS A 12 -16.35 4.75 6.94
CA LYS A 12 -17.31 4.50 5.86
C LYS A 12 -18.03 3.18 6.08
N HIS A 13 -19.35 3.26 6.07
CA HIS A 13 -20.22 2.11 6.17
C HIS A 13 -21.10 1.99 4.93
N PHE A 14 -21.28 0.77 4.42
CA PHE A 14 -22.26 0.43 3.38
C PHE A 14 -23.28 -0.53 4.00
N GLY A 15 -24.38 0.02 4.51
CA GLY A 15 -25.33 -0.76 5.30
C GLY A 15 -24.67 -1.32 6.56
N SER A 16 -24.59 -2.66 6.67
CA SER A 16 -23.94 -3.35 7.79
C SER A 16 -22.42 -3.52 7.61
N VAL A 17 -21.89 -3.30 6.40
CA VAL A 17 -20.47 -3.49 6.12
C VAL A 17 -19.69 -2.25 6.52
N LYS A 18 -18.73 -2.42 7.43
CA LYS A 18 -17.78 -1.39 7.86
C LYS A 18 -16.54 -1.43 6.96
N ALA A 19 -16.53 -0.67 5.88
CA ALA A 19 -15.45 -0.69 4.90
C ALA A 19 -14.20 0.08 5.35
N VAL A 20 -14.39 1.14 6.16
CA VAL A 20 -13.32 1.92 6.81
C VAL A 20 -13.82 2.29 8.20
N THR A 21 -12.97 2.13 9.22
CA THR A 21 -13.37 2.32 10.63
C THR A 21 -12.28 3.11 11.37
N ASP A 22 -12.61 4.34 11.74
CA ASP A 22 -11.80 5.22 12.60
C ASP A 22 -10.34 5.35 12.14
N VAL A 23 -10.13 5.62 10.85
CA VAL A 23 -8.81 5.76 10.26
C VAL A 23 -8.34 7.20 10.39
N SER A 24 -7.12 7.39 10.92
CA SER A 24 -6.44 8.69 11.03
C SER A 24 -4.99 8.57 10.60
N PHE A 25 -4.52 9.46 9.71
CA PHE A 25 -3.11 9.56 9.30
C PHE A 25 -2.85 10.89 8.61
N THR A 26 -1.56 11.21 8.46
CA THR A 26 -1.11 12.41 7.72
C THR A 26 0.03 12.04 6.78
N LEU A 27 -0.08 12.44 5.51
CA LEU A 27 0.95 12.20 4.50
C LEU A 27 1.61 13.53 4.11
N ALA A 28 2.94 13.51 4.13
CA ALA A 28 3.75 14.63 3.65
C ALA A 28 3.85 14.62 2.12
N GLU A 29 4.11 15.78 1.54
CA GLU A 29 4.37 15.92 0.12
C GLU A 29 5.66 15.23 -0.35
N ASN A 30 5.72 14.91 -1.65
CA ASN A 30 6.91 14.39 -2.34
C ASN A 30 7.45 13.08 -1.74
N LYS A 31 6.57 12.10 -1.55
CA LYS A 31 6.93 10.74 -1.13
C LYS A 31 6.11 9.70 -1.87
N ILE A 32 6.67 8.49 -2.00
CA ILE A 32 5.97 7.31 -2.48
C ILE A 32 5.47 6.50 -1.29
N TYR A 33 4.14 6.45 -1.14
CA TYR A 33 3.44 5.73 -0.09
C TYR A 33 2.89 4.41 -0.59
N GLY A 34 3.06 3.34 0.18
CA GLY A 34 2.38 2.08 -0.03
C GLY A 34 1.11 1.99 0.81
N LEU A 35 -0.05 1.84 0.19
CA LEU A 35 -1.29 1.47 0.87
C LEU A 35 -1.48 -0.04 0.72
N LEU A 36 -1.10 -0.78 1.74
CA LEU A 36 -1.00 -2.23 1.72
C LEU A 36 -2.15 -2.87 2.50
N GLY A 37 -2.45 -4.11 2.19
CA GLY A 37 -3.50 -4.87 2.87
C GLY A 37 -4.11 -5.93 1.97
N ARG A 38 -4.83 -6.88 2.57
CA ARG A 38 -5.50 -7.97 1.85
C ARG A 38 -6.61 -7.45 0.93
N ASN A 39 -7.07 -8.30 0.01
CA ASN A 39 -8.25 -7.99 -0.78
C ASN A 39 -9.47 -7.85 0.14
N GLY A 40 -10.24 -6.77 -0.05
CA GLY A 40 -11.38 -6.45 0.81
C GLY A 40 -11.03 -5.67 2.09
N ALA A 41 -9.76 -5.39 2.38
CA ALA A 41 -9.35 -4.65 3.58
C ALA A 41 -9.81 -3.17 3.63
N GLY A 42 -10.34 -2.61 2.53
CA GLY A 42 -10.82 -1.23 2.48
C GLY A 42 -9.97 -0.25 1.67
N LYS A 43 -8.85 -0.70 1.04
CA LYS A 43 -7.92 0.15 0.26
C LYS A 43 -8.61 1.02 -0.78
N THR A 44 -9.34 0.39 -1.70
CA THR A 44 -10.07 1.09 -2.77
C THR A 44 -11.10 2.06 -2.20
N THR A 45 -11.84 1.66 -1.15
CA THR A 45 -12.81 2.53 -0.49
C THR A 45 -12.13 3.75 0.12
N LEU A 46 -11.00 3.56 0.81
CA LEU A 46 -10.22 4.66 1.37
C LEU A 46 -9.77 5.63 0.26
N MET A 47 -9.21 5.13 -0.83
CA MET A 47 -8.80 5.96 -1.97
C MET A 47 -9.99 6.71 -2.62
N GLN A 48 -11.17 6.09 -2.71
CA GLN A 48 -12.37 6.73 -3.22
C GLN A 48 -12.87 7.86 -2.31
N LEU A 49 -12.78 7.68 -0.99
CA LEU A 49 -13.07 8.73 -0.02
C LEU A 49 -12.09 9.91 -0.16
N LEU A 50 -10.77 9.62 -0.23
CA LEU A 50 -9.74 10.64 -0.39
C LEU A 50 -9.91 11.45 -1.68
N THR A 51 -10.37 10.81 -2.75
CA THR A 51 -10.56 11.47 -4.06
C THR A 51 -11.97 12.02 -4.27
N GLY A 52 -12.80 12.07 -3.22
CA GLY A 52 -14.15 12.63 -3.29
C GLY A 52 -15.13 11.84 -4.16
N GLN A 53 -14.82 10.58 -4.49
CA GLN A 53 -15.72 9.71 -5.27
C GLN A 53 -16.72 8.96 -4.39
N GLU A 54 -16.50 8.97 -3.08
CA GLU A 54 -17.40 8.45 -2.06
C GLU A 54 -17.50 9.43 -0.91
N PHE A 55 -18.64 9.45 -0.23
CA PHE A 55 -18.87 10.28 0.95
C PHE A 55 -18.52 9.49 2.21
N ALA A 56 -17.81 10.11 3.14
CA ALA A 56 -17.56 9.55 4.45
C ALA A 56 -18.86 9.40 5.26
N SER A 57 -18.93 8.37 6.10
CA SER A 57 -20.00 8.25 7.10
C SER A 57 -19.72 9.15 8.31
N SER A 58 -18.45 9.32 8.68
CA SER A 58 -17.95 10.25 9.69
C SER A 58 -16.47 10.54 9.50
N GLY A 59 -15.96 11.54 10.20
CA GLY A 59 -14.57 11.97 10.11
C GLY A 59 -14.34 13.07 9.07
N GLU A 60 -13.09 13.47 8.90
CA GLU A 60 -12.69 14.58 8.03
C GLU A 60 -11.53 14.17 7.12
N ILE A 61 -11.53 14.72 5.90
CA ILE A 61 -10.49 14.56 4.91
C ILE A 61 -10.08 15.93 4.40
N ARG A 62 -8.78 16.20 4.37
CA ARG A 62 -8.20 17.35 3.68
C ARG A 62 -7.12 16.90 2.71
N LEU A 63 -7.21 17.37 1.48
CA LEU A 63 -6.14 17.29 0.50
C LEU A 63 -5.63 18.70 0.24
N PHE A 64 -4.31 18.89 0.38
CA PHE A 64 -3.71 20.23 0.24
C PHE A 64 -4.33 21.27 1.19
N GLY A 65 -4.80 20.85 2.37
CA GLY A 65 -5.50 21.68 3.35
C GLY A 65 -6.99 21.95 3.07
N GLU A 66 -7.53 21.47 1.93
CA GLU A 66 -8.90 21.71 1.48
C GLU A 66 -9.73 20.42 1.44
N HIS A 67 -11.05 20.55 1.55
CA HIS A 67 -11.96 19.40 1.42
C HIS A 67 -12.04 18.93 -0.04
N PRO A 68 -11.92 17.61 -0.34
CA PRO A 68 -11.82 17.12 -1.72
C PRO A 68 -13.15 17.05 -2.48
N VAL A 69 -14.29 16.99 -1.77
CA VAL A 69 -15.61 16.79 -2.41
C VAL A 69 -16.03 18.05 -3.14
N GLU A 70 -16.37 17.92 -4.43
CA GLU A 70 -16.82 19.02 -5.31
C GLU A 70 -15.85 20.21 -5.37
N ASN A 71 -14.57 19.98 -5.11
CA ASN A 71 -13.52 21.01 -5.10
C ASN A 71 -12.62 20.89 -6.33
N ALA A 72 -12.85 21.76 -7.32
CA ALA A 72 -12.10 21.75 -8.57
C ALA A 72 -10.60 22.00 -8.34
N SER A 73 -10.22 22.88 -7.39
CA SER A 73 -8.81 23.19 -7.09
C SER A 73 -8.03 21.99 -6.54
N VAL A 74 -8.70 21.10 -5.83
CA VAL A 74 -8.14 19.84 -5.34
C VAL A 74 -8.11 18.78 -6.45
N LEU A 75 -9.21 18.64 -7.20
CA LEU A 75 -9.38 17.58 -8.19
C LEU A 75 -8.43 17.73 -9.39
N GLU A 76 -8.15 18.95 -9.85
CA GLU A 76 -7.18 19.21 -10.94
C GLU A 76 -5.72 18.89 -10.55
N ARG A 77 -5.43 18.84 -9.24
CA ARG A 77 -4.13 18.48 -8.67
C ARG A 77 -4.03 17.00 -8.27
N THR A 78 -5.10 16.24 -8.49
CA THR A 78 -5.22 14.85 -8.03
C THR A 78 -5.51 13.92 -9.20
N ALA A 79 -4.69 12.90 -9.40
CA ALA A 79 -4.95 11.82 -10.35
C ALA A 79 -5.31 10.54 -9.60
N PHE A 80 -6.37 9.85 -10.05
CA PHE A 80 -6.74 8.55 -9.50
C PHE A 80 -6.90 7.50 -10.60
N ILE A 81 -6.02 6.54 -10.62
CA ILE A 81 -5.96 5.45 -11.59
C ILE A 81 -6.47 4.18 -10.92
N LYS A 82 -7.63 3.72 -11.36
CA LYS A 82 -8.28 2.49 -10.86
C LYS A 82 -7.96 1.30 -11.75
N GLU A 83 -7.91 0.10 -11.17
CA GLU A 83 -7.83 -1.16 -11.90
C GLU A 83 -8.91 -1.29 -12.99
N SER A 84 -10.14 -0.96 -12.65
CA SER A 84 -11.32 -1.14 -13.51
C SER A 84 -11.86 0.16 -14.09
N GLN A 85 -10.96 1.07 -14.49
CA GLN A 85 -11.32 2.36 -15.06
C GLN A 85 -12.26 2.18 -16.28
N ARG A 86 -13.45 2.73 -16.20
CA ARG A 86 -14.41 2.70 -17.31
C ARG A 86 -14.29 3.95 -18.17
N TYR A 87 -14.37 3.76 -19.46
CA TYR A 87 -14.38 4.82 -20.46
C TYR A 87 -15.64 4.73 -21.31
N PRO A 88 -16.11 5.83 -21.93
CA PRO A 88 -17.22 5.77 -22.86
C PRO A 88 -16.98 4.76 -23.97
N ASP A 89 -18.03 4.05 -24.38
CA ASP A 89 -17.95 2.89 -25.29
C ASP A 89 -17.30 3.16 -26.64
N ASP A 90 -17.43 4.38 -27.15
CA ASP A 90 -16.86 4.86 -28.43
C ASP A 90 -15.50 5.48 -28.31
N PHE A 91 -14.98 5.69 -27.08
CA PHE A 91 -13.66 6.24 -26.93
C PHE A 91 -12.61 5.32 -27.53
N ARG A 92 -11.72 5.93 -28.31
CA ARG A 92 -10.44 5.34 -28.71
C ARG A 92 -9.37 5.77 -27.75
N VAL A 93 -8.28 5.02 -27.69
CA VAL A 93 -7.13 5.35 -26.83
C VAL A 93 -6.68 6.82 -27.00
N LYS A 94 -6.56 7.29 -28.23
CA LYS A 94 -6.20 8.70 -28.51
C LYS A 94 -7.16 9.72 -27.89
N HIS A 95 -8.44 9.36 -27.67
CA HIS A 95 -9.40 10.27 -27.04
C HIS A 95 -9.12 10.36 -25.53
N VAL A 96 -8.71 9.24 -24.89
CA VAL A 96 -8.35 9.24 -23.47
C VAL A 96 -7.20 10.19 -23.22
N PHE A 97 -6.08 10.07 -23.94
CA PHE A 97 -4.91 10.93 -23.76
C PHE A 97 -5.19 12.39 -24.09
N ARG A 98 -5.98 12.65 -25.16
CA ARG A 98 -6.40 14.01 -25.48
C ARG A 98 -7.24 14.63 -24.37
N THR A 99 -8.13 13.85 -23.75
CA THR A 99 -8.97 14.32 -22.65
C THR A 99 -8.16 14.52 -21.40
N ALA A 100 -7.25 13.58 -21.06
CA ALA A 100 -6.35 13.71 -19.91
C ALA A 100 -5.55 15.02 -19.93
N ARG A 101 -5.04 15.43 -21.10
CA ARG A 101 -4.35 16.71 -21.30
C ARG A 101 -5.20 17.94 -20.93
N TRP A 102 -6.53 17.86 -21.01
CA TRP A 102 -7.40 18.97 -20.62
C TRP A 102 -7.63 19.05 -19.11
N PHE A 103 -7.56 17.89 -18.42
CA PHE A 103 -7.85 17.82 -17.01
C PHE A 103 -6.62 17.99 -16.12
N PHE A 104 -5.42 17.68 -16.64
CA PHE A 104 -4.19 17.74 -15.86
C PHE A 104 -3.31 18.90 -16.33
N PRO A 105 -3.18 19.98 -15.54
CA PRO A 105 -2.37 21.16 -15.90
C PRO A 105 -0.90 20.83 -16.17
N ASN A 106 -0.37 19.83 -15.46
CA ASN A 106 1.04 19.41 -15.56
C ASN A 106 1.28 18.30 -16.58
N TRP A 107 0.30 18.02 -17.47
CA TRP A 107 0.41 16.95 -18.46
C TRP A 107 1.66 17.05 -19.32
N ASP A 108 2.50 16.00 -19.26
CA ASP A 108 3.67 15.87 -20.12
C ASP A 108 3.37 15.04 -21.37
N GLN A 109 3.24 15.74 -22.51
CA GLN A 109 2.93 15.11 -23.78
C GLN A 109 4.08 14.23 -24.30
N ALA A 110 5.33 14.68 -24.13
CA ALA A 110 6.49 13.96 -24.64
C ALA A 110 6.68 12.65 -23.84
N PHE A 111 6.53 12.71 -22.54
CA PHE A 111 6.58 11.52 -21.70
C PHE A 111 5.42 10.55 -21.98
N ALA A 112 4.21 11.06 -22.20
CA ALA A 112 3.08 10.23 -22.61
C ALA A 112 3.36 9.49 -23.93
N GLU A 113 3.92 10.17 -24.95
CA GLU A 113 4.26 9.57 -26.24
C GLU A 113 5.35 8.50 -26.12
N GLN A 114 6.35 8.73 -25.29
CA GLN A 114 7.39 7.75 -24.96
C GLN A 114 6.74 6.50 -24.34
N LEU A 115 5.92 6.65 -23.30
CA LEU A 115 5.24 5.55 -22.63
C LEU A 115 4.29 4.78 -23.55
N ILE A 116 3.56 5.47 -24.42
CA ILE A 116 2.69 4.85 -25.45
C ILE A 116 3.49 3.90 -26.34
N GLY A 117 4.70 4.33 -26.75
CA GLY A 117 5.61 3.50 -27.54
C GLY A 117 6.11 2.28 -26.76
N GLU A 118 6.56 2.47 -25.54
CA GLU A 118 7.12 1.42 -24.68
C GLU A 118 6.08 0.37 -24.29
N PHE A 119 4.88 0.78 -23.89
CA PHE A 119 3.75 -0.11 -23.58
C PHE A 119 3.04 -0.65 -24.82
N ARG A 120 3.43 -0.22 -26.04
CA ARG A 120 2.87 -0.63 -27.34
C ARG A 120 1.34 -0.47 -27.40
N VAL A 121 0.83 0.66 -26.89
CA VAL A 121 -0.61 0.90 -26.78
C VAL A 121 -1.20 1.29 -28.16
N PRO A 122 -2.26 0.60 -28.64
CA PRO A 122 -2.84 0.84 -29.98
C PRO A 122 -3.75 2.07 -30.00
N MET A 123 -3.25 3.24 -30.37
CA MET A 123 -3.89 4.55 -30.31
C MET A 123 -5.26 4.67 -31.01
N THR A 124 -5.46 3.90 -32.08
CA THR A 124 -6.69 3.97 -32.88
C THR A 124 -7.77 2.99 -32.44
N ARG A 125 -7.42 2.03 -31.55
CA ARG A 125 -8.36 1.00 -31.08
C ARG A 125 -9.36 1.61 -30.07
N ARG A 126 -10.60 1.10 -30.07
CA ARG A 126 -11.60 1.47 -29.05
C ARG A 126 -11.23 0.88 -27.71
N MET A 127 -11.45 1.62 -26.61
CA MET A 127 -11.13 1.18 -25.24
C MET A 127 -11.75 -0.18 -24.91
N LYS A 128 -13.03 -0.39 -25.23
CA LYS A 128 -13.72 -1.67 -25.00
C LYS A 128 -13.18 -2.87 -25.80
N LYS A 129 -12.30 -2.64 -26.78
CA LYS A 129 -11.65 -3.69 -27.59
C LYS A 129 -10.20 -3.97 -27.15
N LEU A 130 -9.72 -3.29 -26.14
CA LEU A 130 -8.41 -3.54 -25.55
C LEU A 130 -8.46 -4.78 -24.65
N SER A 131 -7.35 -5.50 -24.56
CA SER A 131 -7.15 -6.47 -23.48
C SER A 131 -7.09 -5.76 -22.12
N ARG A 132 -7.29 -6.50 -21.02
CA ARG A 132 -7.18 -5.95 -19.66
C ARG A 132 -5.82 -5.28 -19.44
N GLY A 133 -4.72 -5.92 -19.85
CA GLY A 133 -3.38 -5.35 -19.73
C GLY A 133 -3.20 -4.07 -20.55
N GLN A 134 -3.78 -3.99 -21.77
CA GLN A 134 -3.74 -2.77 -22.55
C GLN A 134 -4.57 -1.64 -21.92
N GLN A 135 -5.67 -1.96 -21.25
CA GLN A 135 -6.46 -0.97 -20.50
C GLN A 135 -5.69 -0.45 -19.29
N SER A 136 -5.07 -1.36 -18.53
CA SER A 136 -4.20 -0.99 -17.41
C SER A 136 -3.03 -0.11 -17.86
N ALA A 137 -2.37 -0.45 -18.97
CA ALA A 137 -1.31 0.37 -19.54
C ALA A 137 -1.78 1.80 -19.89
N VAL A 138 -2.98 1.96 -20.45
CA VAL A 138 -3.56 3.30 -20.69
C VAL A 138 -3.73 4.07 -19.39
N GLY A 139 -4.25 3.43 -18.33
CA GLY A 139 -4.39 4.05 -17.01
C GLY A 139 -3.05 4.47 -16.42
N VAL A 140 -2.07 3.56 -16.44
CA VAL A 140 -0.69 3.83 -15.97
C VAL A 140 -0.08 5.03 -16.69
N ILE A 141 -0.20 5.09 -18.03
CA ILE A 141 0.33 6.21 -18.82
C ILE A 141 -0.35 7.52 -18.41
N VAL A 142 -1.68 7.52 -18.22
CA VAL A 142 -2.41 8.72 -17.76
C VAL A 142 -1.90 9.15 -16.39
N GLY A 143 -1.76 8.24 -15.43
CA GLY A 143 -1.27 8.56 -14.09
C GLY A 143 0.15 9.12 -14.08
N LEU A 144 1.07 8.51 -14.83
CA LEU A 144 2.46 8.97 -14.93
C LEU A 144 2.57 10.32 -15.63
N ALA A 145 1.98 10.44 -16.83
CA ALA A 145 2.09 11.65 -17.65
C ALA A 145 1.24 12.82 -17.13
N SER A 146 0.28 12.59 -16.23
CA SER A 146 -0.49 13.67 -15.60
C SER A 146 0.40 14.59 -14.78
N ARG A 147 1.48 14.06 -14.21
CA ARG A 147 2.33 14.75 -13.23
C ARG A 147 1.52 15.52 -12.18
N ALA A 148 0.36 14.95 -11.81
CA ALA A 148 -0.47 15.52 -10.76
C ALA A 148 0.30 15.53 -9.43
N PRO A 149 0.26 16.60 -8.64
CA PRO A 149 0.94 16.71 -7.35
C PRO A 149 0.61 15.57 -6.39
N LEU A 150 -0.59 14.99 -6.50
CA LEU A 150 -1.03 13.81 -5.77
C LEU A 150 -1.60 12.77 -6.74
N THR A 151 -0.96 11.61 -6.83
CA THR A 151 -1.38 10.53 -7.72
C THR A 151 -1.66 9.26 -6.94
N PHE A 152 -2.87 8.74 -7.11
CA PHE A 152 -3.29 7.45 -6.57
C PHE A 152 -3.28 6.40 -7.66
N PHE A 153 -2.63 5.28 -7.39
CA PHE A 153 -2.66 4.08 -8.22
C PHE A 153 -3.30 2.94 -7.43
N ASP A 154 -4.50 2.52 -7.79
CA ASP A 154 -5.22 1.42 -7.16
C ASP A 154 -5.01 0.13 -7.96
N GLU A 155 -4.12 -0.74 -7.48
CA GLU A 155 -3.76 -2.01 -8.11
C GLU A 155 -3.40 -1.87 -9.61
N PRO A 156 -2.58 -0.89 -10.04
CA PRO A 156 -2.40 -0.50 -11.44
C PRO A 156 -1.77 -1.57 -12.31
N TYR A 157 -1.12 -2.54 -11.71
CA TYR A 157 -0.44 -3.66 -12.37
C TYR A 157 -1.38 -4.82 -12.73
N LEU A 158 -2.62 -4.82 -12.24
CA LEU A 158 -3.55 -5.88 -12.54
C LEU A 158 -3.87 -5.92 -14.03
N GLY A 159 -3.57 -7.08 -14.64
CA GLY A 159 -3.68 -7.30 -16.08
C GLY A 159 -2.41 -7.00 -16.87
N LEU A 160 -1.41 -6.32 -16.32
CA LEU A 160 -0.09 -6.21 -16.93
C LEU A 160 0.67 -7.53 -16.81
N ASP A 161 1.43 -7.88 -17.84
CA ASP A 161 2.43 -8.95 -17.72
C ASP A 161 3.65 -8.48 -16.91
N ALA A 162 4.55 -9.40 -16.57
CA ALA A 162 5.70 -9.09 -15.73
C ALA A 162 6.61 -8.01 -16.34
N VAL A 163 6.75 -7.97 -17.67
CA VAL A 163 7.60 -6.99 -18.36
C VAL A 163 6.98 -5.59 -18.29
N ALA A 164 5.67 -5.48 -18.58
CA ALA A 164 4.94 -4.21 -18.52
C ALA A 164 4.85 -3.68 -17.08
N ARG A 165 4.75 -4.55 -16.09
CA ARG A 165 4.74 -4.20 -14.67
C ARG A 165 6.10 -3.65 -14.23
N GLN A 166 7.20 -4.31 -14.58
CA GLN A 166 8.54 -3.81 -14.30
C GLN A 166 8.77 -2.45 -14.97
N LEU A 167 8.36 -2.32 -16.24
CA LEU A 167 8.42 -1.05 -16.96
C LEU A 167 7.66 0.07 -16.23
N PHE A 168 6.48 -0.22 -15.68
CA PHE A 168 5.73 0.76 -14.88
C PHE A 168 6.55 1.25 -13.67
N TYR A 169 7.10 0.33 -12.88
CA TYR A 169 7.89 0.68 -11.69
C TYR A 169 9.16 1.46 -12.05
N ASP A 170 9.88 1.03 -13.08
CA ASP A 170 11.08 1.72 -13.56
C ASP A 170 10.78 3.15 -14.00
N ARG A 171 9.67 3.35 -14.74
CA ARG A 171 9.26 4.67 -15.23
C ARG A 171 8.72 5.57 -14.12
N LEU A 172 7.99 5.00 -13.17
CA LEU A 172 7.55 5.71 -11.98
C LEU A 172 8.75 6.25 -11.20
N LEU A 173 9.74 5.40 -10.94
CA LEU A 173 10.92 5.77 -10.14
C LEU A 173 11.79 6.81 -10.88
N ALA A 174 12.04 6.61 -12.18
CA ALA A 174 12.82 7.54 -13.00
C ALA A 174 12.16 8.92 -13.07
N ASP A 175 10.85 8.98 -13.34
CA ASP A 175 10.13 10.25 -13.40
C ASP A 175 9.99 10.91 -12.02
N TYR A 176 9.83 10.13 -10.95
CA TYR A 176 9.81 10.65 -9.58
C TYR A 176 11.13 11.30 -9.17
N ALA A 177 12.26 10.74 -9.58
CA ALA A 177 13.58 11.30 -9.27
C ALA A 177 13.79 12.69 -9.91
N GLU A 178 13.22 12.93 -11.09
CA GLU A 178 13.32 14.20 -11.81
C GLU A 178 12.18 15.18 -11.42
N HIS A 179 11.00 14.64 -11.15
CA HIS A 179 9.78 15.39 -10.87
C HIS A 179 9.09 14.84 -9.60
N PRO A 180 9.65 15.12 -8.41
CA PRO A 180 9.10 14.66 -7.14
C PRO A 180 7.65 15.09 -6.97
N ARG A 181 6.79 14.17 -6.57
CA ARG A 181 5.38 14.37 -6.25
C ARG A 181 4.89 13.30 -5.28
N THR A 182 3.73 13.47 -4.71
CA THR A 182 3.17 12.45 -3.82
C THR A 182 2.47 11.36 -4.62
N VAL A 183 2.88 10.13 -4.41
CA VAL A 183 2.28 8.94 -5.03
C VAL A 183 1.79 8.00 -3.95
N ILE A 184 0.54 7.55 -4.04
CA ILE A 184 -0.02 6.52 -3.18
C ILE A 184 -0.31 5.30 -4.06
N LEU A 185 0.40 4.22 -3.81
CA LEU A 185 0.31 2.97 -4.56
C LEU A 185 -0.36 1.90 -3.72
N SER A 186 -1.59 1.48 -4.10
CA SER A 186 -2.18 0.31 -3.46
C SER A 186 -1.67 -0.98 -4.10
N THR A 187 -1.33 -1.95 -3.27
CA THR A 187 -0.86 -3.25 -3.75
C THR A 187 -1.03 -4.34 -2.70
N HIS A 188 -1.17 -5.56 -3.18
CA HIS A 188 -0.97 -6.78 -2.38
C HIS A 188 0.34 -7.51 -2.75
N LEU A 189 1.07 -7.05 -3.77
CA LEU A 189 2.38 -7.57 -4.20
C LEU A 189 3.51 -6.76 -3.56
N ILE A 190 3.63 -6.86 -2.24
CA ILE A 190 4.46 -5.98 -1.42
C ILE A 190 5.94 -6.06 -1.81
N ASP A 191 6.46 -7.28 -2.05
CA ASP A 191 7.88 -7.47 -2.37
C ASP A 191 8.28 -6.81 -3.69
N GLU A 192 7.37 -6.73 -4.68
CA GLU A 192 7.67 -6.08 -5.96
C GLU A 192 7.87 -4.57 -5.84
N VAL A 193 7.17 -3.93 -4.90
CA VAL A 193 7.20 -2.47 -4.72
C VAL A 193 8.02 -2.03 -3.51
N SER A 194 8.48 -2.96 -2.70
CA SER A 194 9.15 -2.67 -1.42
C SER A 194 10.28 -1.65 -1.54
N ASN A 195 11.06 -1.71 -2.63
CA ASN A 195 12.17 -0.80 -2.88
C ASN A 195 11.76 0.60 -3.36
N LEU A 196 10.48 0.78 -3.76
CA LEU A 196 9.94 2.06 -4.20
C LEU A 196 9.37 2.85 -3.02
N LEU A 197 8.92 2.13 -1.97
CA LEU A 197 8.18 2.73 -0.88
C LEU A 197 9.10 3.42 0.13
N GLU A 198 8.76 4.67 0.44
CA GLU A 198 9.37 5.45 1.51
C GLU A 198 8.57 5.35 2.81
N HIS A 199 7.26 5.15 2.71
CA HIS A 199 6.37 5.05 3.86
C HIS A 199 5.24 4.04 3.57
N VAL A 200 4.79 3.33 4.59
CA VAL A 200 3.83 2.23 4.47
C VAL A 200 2.65 2.46 5.40
N LEU A 201 1.47 2.42 4.81
CA LEU A 201 0.19 2.33 5.48
C LEU A 201 -0.35 0.92 5.27
N VAL A 202 -0.64 0.20 6.34
CA VAL A 202 -1.29 -1.12 6.24
C VAL A 202 -2.69 -1.02 6.79
N ILE A 203 -3.66 -1.40 5.96
CA ILE A 203 -5.07 -1.48 6.35
C ILE A 203 -5.51 -2.94 6.40
N ASP A 204 -6.19 -3.31 7.47
CA ASP A 204 -6.82 -4.63 7.64
C ASP A 204 -8.20 -4.46 8.28
N ASP A 205 -9.20 -5.15 7.75
CA ASP A 205 -10.61 -5.05 8.16
C ASP A 205 -11.09 -3.61 8.38
N GLY A 206 -10.73 -2.72 7.44
CA GLY A 206 -11.09 -1.30 7.45
C GLY A 206 -10.33 -0.45 8.48
N ARG A 207 -9.36 -0.97 9.21
CA ARG A 207 -8.57 -0.26 10.22
C ARG A 207 -7.14 -0.06 9.76
N LEU A 208 -6.57 1.08 10.09
CA LEU A 208 -5.15 1.34 9.90
C LEU A 208 -4.38 0.66 11.04
N ILE A 209 -3.52 -0.29 10.69
CA ILE A 209 -2.75 -1.08 11.68
C ILE A 209 -1.25 -0.76 11.66
N ILE A 210 -0.73 -0.21 10.55
CA ILE A 210 0.66 0.26 10.45
C ILE A 210 0.65 1.60 9.72
N ASP A 211 1.39 2.58 10.27
CA ASP A 211 1.68 3.89 9.71
C ASP A 211 3.14 4.22 10.03
N GLN A 212 4.09 3.74 9.21
CA GLN A 212 5.53 3.83 9.51
C GLN A 212 6.36 4.02 8.24
N SER A 213 7.57 4.57 8.39
CA SER A 213 8.53 4.60 7.30
C SER A 213 8.95 3.18 6.89
N ALA A 214 9.19 2.98 5.59
CA ALA A 214 9.64 1.68 5.08
C ALA A 214 11.02 1.30 5.64
N GLU A 215 11.85 2.28 6.00
CA GLU A 215 13.16 2.07 6.63
C GLU A 215 13.03 1.53 8.05
N GLU A 216 12.17 2.13 8.88
CA GLU A 216 11.86 1.65 10.22
C GLU A 216 11.32 0.23 10.19
N LEU A 217 10.37 -0.04 9.27
CA LEU A 217 9.83 -1.40 9.11
C LEU A 217 10.90 -2.42 8.71
N ARG A 218 11.79 -2.09 7.74
CA ARG A 218 12.88 -3.00 7.35
C ARG A 218 13.85 -3.28 8.50
N GLY A 219 14.02 -2.34 9.42
CA GLY A 219 14.85 -2.47 10.61
C GLY A 219 14.18 -3.16 11.80
N ALA A 220 12.84 -3.28 11.78
CA ALA A 220 12.05 -3.74 12.93
C ALA A 220 12.25 -5.23 13.28
N ALA A 221 12.73 -6.06 12.35
CA ALA A 221 12.98 -7.47 12.61
C ALA A 221 14.19 -8.01 11.84
N THR A 222 14.75 -9.10 12.33
CA THR A 222 15.90 -9.79 11.73
C THR A 222 15.65 -11.30 11.76
N ASP A 223 15.88 -11.97 10.64
CA ASP A 223 15.90 -13.42 10.59
C ASP A 223 17.21 -13.95 11.14
N VAL A 224 17.11 -14.87 12.09
CA VAL A 224 18.24 -15.54 12.76
C VAL A 224 18.19 -17.00 12.39
N THR A 225 19.21 -17.47 11.68
CA THR A 225 19.25 -18.84 11.11
C THR A 225 20.46 -19.61 11.66
N GLY A 226 20.27 -20.89 12.01
CA GLY A 226 21.34 -21.75 12.47
C GLY A 226 20.85 -23.13 12.91
N SER A 227 21.67 -23.84 13.72
CA SER A 227 21.21 -25.09 14.31
C SER A 227 20.00 -24.85 15.21
N ARG A 228 19.08 -25.80 15.23
CA ARG A 228 17.86 -25.70 16.04
C ARG A 228 18.15 -25.35 17.49
N ALA A 229 19.17 -26.02 18.09
CA ALA A 229 19.56 -25.78 19.48
C ALA A 229 20.10 -24.35 19.69
N ALA A 230 20.91 -23.84 18.76
CA ALA A 230 21.45 -22.49 18.85
C ALA A 230 20.35 -21.42 18.71
N VAL A 231 19.44 -21.58 17.76
CA VAL A 231 18.30 -20.67 17.57
C VAL A 231 17.38 -20.69 18.79
N ASP A 232 17.09 -21.88 19.35
CA ASP A 232 16.24 -22.03 20.54
C ASP A 232 16.89 -21.34 21.76
N ALA A 233 18.19 -21.52 21.96
CA ALA A 233 18.91 -20.87 23.04
C ALA A 233 18.96 -19.34 22.87
N PHE A 234 19.17 -18.86 21.65
CA PHE A 234 19.25 -17.43 21.35
C PHE A 234 17.91 -16.71 21.52
N THR A 235 16.81 -17.37 21.21
CA THR A 235 15.46 -16.76 21.23
C THR A 235 14.85 -16.70 22.64
N VAL A 236 15.45 -17.32 23.64
CA VAL A 236 14.98 -17.22 25.03
C VAL A 236 14.97 -15.76 25.50
N GLY A 237 13.80 -15.29 25.95
CA GLY A 237 13.62 -13.92 26.44
C GLY A 237 13.57 -12.84 25.36
N ARG A 238 13.50 -13.22 24.07
CA ARG A 238 13.34 -12.29 22.94
C ARG A 238 11.96 -12.43 22.31
N THR A 239 11.45 -11.36 21.73
CA THR A 239 10.19 -11.39 20.98
C THR A 239 10.41 -12.05 19.64
N VAL A 240 9.83 -13.23 19.44
CA VAL A 240 9.88 -14.01 18.21
C VAL A 240 8.56 -13.84 17.46
N LEU A 241 8.60 -13.19 16.31
CA LEU A 241 7.43 -12.98 15.45
C LEU A 241 7.08 -14.27 14.69
N HIS A 242 8.10 -15.07 14.36
CA HIS A 242 7.89 -16.34 13.64
C HIS A 242 9.09 -17.28 13.83
N ARG A 243 8.78 -18.57 13.69
CA ARG A 243 9.80 -19.63 13.73
C ARG A 243 9.46 -20.74 12.75
N THR A 244 10.46 -21.14 11.98
CA THR A 244 10.39 -22.33 11.12
C THR A 244 11.56 -23.25 11.44
N ALA A 245 11.38 -24.54 11.23
CA ALA A 245 12.46 -25.52 11.40
C ALA A 245 12.34 -26.61 10.32
N ILE A 246 13.47 -26.93 9.68
CA ILE A 246 13.57 -27.98 8.68
C ILE A 246 14.77 -28.86 9.04
N GLY A 247 14.50 -30.09 9.44
CA GLY A 247 15.54 -30.99 9.92
C GLY A 247 16.28 -30.44 11.15
N GLY A 248 17.61 -30.33 11.05
CA GLY A 248 18.48 -29.79 12.12
C GLY A 248 18.64 -28.27 12.12
N LEU A 249 18.10 -27.58 11.13
CA LEU A 249 18.17 -26.12 11.00
C LEU A 249 16.87 -25.46 11.45
N ALA A 250 16.98 -24.24 11.97
CA ALA A 250 15.85 -23.38 12.30
C ALA A 250 16.14 -21.95 11.87
N THR A 251 15.07 -21.22 11.55
CA THR A 251 15.08 -19.76 11.35
C THR A 251 14.03 -19.15 12.28
N ALA A 252 14.41 -18.13 13.03
CA ALA A 252 13.50 -17.33 13.83
C ALA A 252 13.55 -15.86 13.39
N THR A 253 12.40 -15.25 13.19
CA THR A 253 12.26 -13.81 12.97
C THR A 253 12.16 -13.14 14.33
N VAL A 254 13.19 -12.40 14.71
CA VAL A 254 13.30 -11.73 16.02
C VAL A 254 13.06 -10.24 15.83
N SER A 255 12.15 -9.67 16.64
CA SER A 255 11.85 -8.23 16.65
C SER A 255 12.94 -7.46 17.42
N GLU A 256 13.20 -6.22 16.97
CA GLU A 256 14.03 -5.22 17.68
C GLU A 256 15.42 -5.74 18.12
N LEU A 257 16.13 -6.37 17.19
CA LEU A 257 17.48 -6.85 17.47
C LEU A 257 18.48 -5.69 17.41
N ASP A 258 18.88 -5.19 18.58
CA ASP A 258 19.89 -4.15 18.74
C ASP A 258 21.30 -4.63 18.34
N LYS A 259 22.30 -3.74 18.38
CA LYS A 259 23.68 -4.08 18.04
C LYS A 259 24.23 -5.20 18.93
N ALA A 260 23.96 -5.14 20.23
CA ALA A 260 24.45 -6.15 21.17
C ALA A 260 23.82 -7.52 20.89
N GLY A 261 22.53 -7.56 20.57
CA GLY A 261 21.83 -8.76 20.15
C GLY A 261 22.38 -9.35 18.84
N ARG A 262 22.71 -8.49 17.86
CA ARG A 262 23.33 -8.92 16.59
C ARG A 262 24.72 -9.52 16.82
N ASP A 263 25.54 -8.86 17.63
CA ASP A 263 26.88 -9.36 17.98
C ASP A 263 26.79 -10.71 18.73
N ALA A 264 25.83 -10.86 19.65
CA ALA A 264 25.57 -12.10 20.35
C ALA A 264 25.10 -13.24 19.43
N ALA A 265 24.27 -12.95 18.43
CA ALA A 265 23.84 -13.94 17.44
C ALA A 265 25.03 -14.46 16.63
N VAL A 266 25.88 -13.55 16.14
CA VAL A 266 27.10 -13.91 15.40
C VAL A 266 28.04 -14.73 16.26
N ALA A 267 28.25 -14.36 17.54
CA ALA A 267 29.07 -15.11 18.49
C ALA A 267 28.52 -16.52 18.78
N ALA A 268 27.19 -16.70 18.71
CA ALA A 268 26.53 -18.00 18.83
C ALA A 268 26.56 -18.84 17.53
N GLY A 269 27.25 -18.37 16.48
CA GLY A 269 27.34 -19.05 15.19
C GLY A 269 26.04 -19.02 14.36
N LEU A 270 25.20 -18.01 14.60
CA LEU A 270 23.96 -17.79 13.88
C LEU A 270 24.17 -16.82 12.70
N GLU A 271 23.50 -17.07 11.62
CA GLU A 271 23.46 -16.19 10.46
C GLU A 271 22.31 -15.19 10.62
N LEU A 272 22.58 -13.92 10.32
CA LEU A 272 21.59 -12.85 10.33
C LEU A 272 21.19 -12.51 8.90
N GLY A 273 19.89 -12.48 8.64
CA GLY A 273 19.31 -12.11 7.36
C GLY A 273 18.25 -11.00 7.47
N PRO A 274 18.02 -10.22 6.40
CA PRO A 274 16.93 -9.26 6.37
C PRO A 274 15.58 -9.99 6.27
N VAL A 275 14.57 -9.43 6.91
CA VAL A 275 13.18 -9.88 6.74
C VAL A 275 12.56 -9.09 5.60
N SER A 276 11.87 -9.76 4.65
CA SER A 276 11.16 -9.04 3.60
C SER A 276 10.00 -8.23 4.20
N LEU A 277 9.71 -7.07 3.60
CA LEU A 277 8.63 -6.20 4.04
C LEU A 277 7.29 -6.95 4.03
N GLN A 278 7.05 -7.79 3.02
CA GLN A 278 5.86 -8.63 2.93
C GLN A 278 5.76 -9.61 4.11
N THR A 279 6.84 -10.32 4.41
CA THR A 279 6.90 -11.26 5.53
C THR A 279 6.63 -10.54 6.85
N LEU A 280 7.24 -9.39 7.05
CA LEU A 280 7.07 -8.61 8.27
C LEU A 280 5.61 -8.14 8.45
N ILE A 281 5.02 -7.56 7.42
CA ILE A 281 3.62 -7.10 7.45
C ILE A 281 2.67 -8.25 7.73
N VAL A 282 2.80 -9.37 7.01
CA VAL A 282 1.97 -10.57 7.25
C VAL A 282 2.07 -11.03 8.71
N ARG A 283 3.25 -10.98 9.31
CA ARG A 283 3.45 -11.45 10.69
C ARG A 283 2.90 -10.48 11.72
N LEU A 284 3.14 -9.19 11.56
CA LEU A 284 2.57 -8.17 12.45
C LEU A 284 1.05 -8.22 12.45
N THR A 285 0.43 -8.31 11.26
CA THR A 285 -1.04 -8.41 11.14
C THR A 285 -1.62 -9.70 11.72
N THR A 286 -0.89 -10.82 11.66
CA THR A 286 -1.38 -12.10 12.20
C THR A 286 -1.25 -12.15 13.73
N THR A 287 -0.23 -11.53 14.29
CA THR A 287 0.01 -11.50 15.73
C THR A 287 -1.02 -10.62 16.44
N ASP A 288 -1.37 -9.47 15.85
CA ASP A 288 -2.40 -8.58 16.39
C ASP A 288 -3.79 -9.23 16.37
N ALA A 289 -4.14 -9.97 15.31
CA ALA A 289 -5.39 -10.71 15.22
C ALA A 289 -5.50 -11.80 16.32
N ALA A 290 -4.42 -12.55 16.55
CA ALA A 290 -4.39 -13.58 17.60
C ALA A 290 -4.45 -12.96 19.01
N SER A 291 -3.87 -11.78 19.21
CA SER A 291 -3.93 -11.03 20.47
C SER A 291 -5.34 -10.47 20.73
N ALA A 292 -6.01 -9.99 19.69
CA ALA A 292 -7.38 -9.46 19.77
C ALA A 292 -8.41 -10.61 20.05
N GLU A 293 -8.29 -11.75 19.35
CA GLU A 293 -9.12 -12.94 19.63
C GLU A 293 -8.93 -13.46 21.05
N SER A 294 -7.69 -13.49 21.53
CA SER A 294 -7.39 -13.93 22.91
C SER A 294 -8.00 -12.99 23.96
N ALA A 295 -8.01 -11.67 23.69
CA ALA A 295 -8.64 -10.68 24.57
C ALA A 295 -10.19 -10.78 24.55
N GLU A 296 -10.81 -10.99 23.40
CA GLU A 296 -12.27 -11.19 23.28
C GLU A 296 -12.73 -12.49 23.96
N VAL A 297 -11.97 -13.57 23.83
CA VAL A 297 -12.26 -14.84 24.53
C VAL A 297 -12.17 -14.66 26.04
N GLN A 298 -11.16 -13.93 26.54
CA GLN A 298 -11.05 -13.64 27.99
C GLN A 298 -12.20 -12.77 28.52
N ILE A 299 -12.61 -11.76 27.77
CA ILE A 299 -13.76 -10.89 28.14
C ILE A 299 -15.07 -11.68 28.15
N ASN A 300 -15.31 -12.55 27.15
CA ASN A 300 -16.50 -13.39 27.11
C ASN A 300 -16.51 -14.44 28.23
N THR A 301 -15.37 -15.04 28.53
CA THR A 301 -15.27 -16.00 29.65
C THR A 301 -15.55 -15.35 30.99
N ALA A 302 -14.97 -14.15 31.24
CA ALA A 302 -15.23 -13.39 32.46
C ALA A 302 -16.70 -12.96 32.57
N LYS A 303 -17.37 -12.65 31.49
CA LYS A 303 -18.79 -12.27 31.46
C LYS A 303 -19.72 -13.47 31.77
N ILE A 304 -19.41 -14.63 31.18
CA ILE A 304 -20.14 -15.90 31.46
C ILE A 304 -19.96 -16.31 32.94
N GLU A 305 -18.75 -16.19 33.50
CA GLU A 305 -18.51 -16.50 34.91
C GLU A 305 -19.18 -15.53 35.86
N SER A 306 -19.33 -14.25 35.49
CA SER A 306 -20.06 -13.27 36.28
C SER A 306 -21.57 -13.49 36.28
N GLU A 307 -22.13 -13.90 35.14
CA GLU A 307 -23.56 -14.23 34.99
C GLU A 307 -23.94 -15.58 35.67
N ALA A 308 -22.98 -16.48 35.79
CA ALA A 308 -23.20 -17.76 36.50
C ALA A 308 -23.12 -17.64 38.04
N ARG A 309 -22.64 -16.50 38.57
CA ARG A 309 -22.54 -16.21 40.01
C ARG A 309 -23.62 -15.28 40.55
N ALA A 310 -24.49 -14.75 39.68
CA ALA A 310 -25.65 -13.92 40.01
C ALA A 310 -26.94 -14.73 39.97
#